data_9a37412519bbd9ed607fe2d0d1d0fae4
#
_entry.id   9a37412519bbd9ed607fe2d0d1d0fae4
#
_cell.length_a   1.000
_cell.length_b   1.000
_cell.length_c   1.000
_cell.angle_alpha   90.00
_cell.angle_beta   90.00
_cell.angle_gamma   90.00
#
_symmetry.space_group_name_H-M   'P 1'
#
loop_
_entity.id
_entity.type
_entity.pdbx_description
1 polymer ?
#
loop_
_entity_poly.entity_id
_entity_poly.type
_entity_poly.pdbx_seq_one_letter_code
_entity_poly.pdbx_strand_id
1 'polypeptide(L)'
;MKIKYRILFLLTIALLVICSCQSGGEGGKSAERAFFPVAPDRIVIGANGKETELSDKDDGYREIVSFIQERVERSEGFLVASLAAVDPESGKHLSSELRKTETFVEFVYDEGNLQAIPMKQAGGEIAEEEFSACRIFFPLTREYHSSFFVGANEDYTKSVTFGILPDKTELISYVCDLIVQENTSE
;
A
#
# COMPACT_ATOMS: atom_id res chain seq x y z
N MET A 1 -11.69 -47.09 50.59
CA MET A 1 -11.96 -45.66 50.47
C MET A 1 -11.08 -44.90 49.43
N LYS A 2 -10.18 -45.58 48.67
CA LYS A 2 -9.29 -44.96 47.68
C LYS A 2 -9.82 -44.89 46.24
N ILE A 3 -10.86 -45.69 45.91
CA ILE A 3 -11.40 -45.79 44.51
C ILE A 3 -12.37 -44.63 44.23
N LYS A 4 -13.15 -44.16 45.20
CA LYS A 4 -14.14 -43.10 45.00
C LYS A 4 -13.51 -41.74 44.62
N TYR A 5 -12.32 -41.43 45.09
CA TYR A 5 -11.61 -40.18 44.77
C TYR A 5 -10.97 -40.17 43.36
N ARG A 6 -10.59 -41.36 42.87
CA ARG A 6 -10.03 -41.47 41.49
C ARG A 6 -11.09 -41.27 40.42
N ILE A 7 -12.31 -41.73 40.65
CA ILE A 7 -13.44 -41.54 39.75
C ILE A 7 -13.90 -40.09 39.74
N LEU A 8 -13.92 -39.44 40.92
CA LEU A 8 -14.29 -38.03 41.04
C LEU A 8 -13.26 -37.11 40.39
N PHE A 9 -11.96 -37.45 40.48
CA PHE A 9 -10.89 -36.68 39.86
C PHE A 9 -10.88 -36.80 38.32
N LEU A 10 -11.20 -37.99 37.79
CA LEU A 10 -11.36 -38.19 36.36
C LEU A 10 -12.59 -37.48 35.77
N LEU A 11 -13.68 -37.40 36.53
CA LEU A 11 -14.89 -36.68 36.15
C LEU A 11 -14.67 -35.16 36.11
N THR A 12 -13.90 -34.60 37.03
CA THR A 12 -13.55 -33.17 37.03
C THR A 12 -12.62 -32.80 35.89
N ILE A 13 -11.68 -33.65 35.50
CA ILE A 13 -10.82 -33.43 34.32
C ILE A 13 -11.63 -33.52 33.04
N ALA A 14 -12.56 -34.46 32.93
CA ALA A 14 -13.45 -34.57 31.78
C ALA A 14 -14.36 -33.34 31.62
N LEU A 15 -14.88 -32.78 32.72
CA LEU A 15 -15.67 -31.54 32.68
C LEU A 15 -14.85 -30.31 32.28
N LEU A 16 -13.59 -30.21 32.70
CA LEU A 16 -12.70 -29.13 32.32
C LEU A 16 -12.32 -29.16 30.85
N VAL A 17 -12.19 -30.33 30.25
CA VAL A 17 -11.90 -30.47 28.80
C VAL A 17 -13.12 -30.13 27.94
N ILE A 18 -14.34 -30.35 28.44
CA ILE A 18 -15.56 -30.02 27.68
C ILE A 18 -15.89 -28.53 27.75
N CYS A 19 -15.51 -27.81 28.82
CA CYS A 19 -15.70 -26.36 28.93
C CYS A 19 -14.69 -25.51 28.13
N SER A 20 -13.58 -26.09 27.63
CA SER A 20 -12.63 -25.34 26.82
C SER A 20 -12.93 -25.34 25.30
N CYS A 21 -14.01 -25.99 24.86
CA CYS A 21 -14.43 -26.04 23.47
C CYS A 21 -15.68 -25.21 23.16
N GLN A 22 -16.12 -24.35 24.07
CA GLN A 22 -17.22 -23.40 23.85
C GLN A 22 -16.82 -21.96 24.17
N SER A 23 -15.64 -21.53 23.74
CA SER A 23 -15.49 -20.15 23.33
C SER A 23 -16.11 -20.10 21.92
N GLY A 24 -17.39 -19.77 21.88
CA GLY A 24 -18.09 -19.40 20.66
C GLY A 24 -17.24 -18.34 19.96
N GLY A 25 -16.62 -18.72 18.88
CA GLY A 25 -16.12 -17.78 17.92
C GLY A 25 -17.33 -16.99 17.44
N GLU A 26 -17.56 -15.82 18.01
CA GLU A 26 -18.14 -14.77 17.21
C GLU A 26 -17.30 -14.75 15.96
N GLY A 27 -17.91 -15.09 14.84
CA GLY A 27 -17.33 -14.96 13.52
C GLY A 27 -17.02 -13.47 13.33
N GLY A 28 -15.91 -13.04 13.88
CA GLY A 28 -15.23 -11.87 13.42
C GLY A 28 -15.04 -12.13 11.93
N LYS A 29 -15.79 -11.42 11.08
CA LYS A 29 -15.45 -11.27 9.69
C LYS A 29 -13.95 -10.97 9.74
N SER A 30 -13.14 -11.92 9.29
CA SER A 30 -11.75 -11.65 8.95
C SER A 30 -11.86 -10.39 8.09
N ALA A 31 -11.45 -9.26 8.62
CA ALA A 31 -11.38 -8.05 7.82
C ALA A 31 -10.57 -8.48 6.61
N GLU A 32 -11.23 -8.45 5.45
CA GLU A 32 -10.61 -8.82 4.19
C GLU A 32 -9.33 -7.99 4.14
N ARG A 33 -8.17 -8.64 4.23
CA ARG A 33 -6.89 -7.92 4.30
C ARG A 33 -6.84 -7.07 3.05
N ALA A 34 -6.95 -5.76 3.23
CA ALA A 34 -6.76 -4.85 2.13
C ALA A 34 -5.30 -4.99 1.70
N PHE A 35 -5.09 -5.43 0.46
CA PHE A 35 -3.75 -5.47 -0.12
C PHE A 35 -3.16 -4.06 -0.14
N PHE A 36 -1.87 -3.96 0.12
CA PHE A 36 -1.15 -2.71 -0.13
C PHE A 36 -1.09 -2.45 -1.65
N PRO A 37 -1.35 -1.21 -2.09
CA PRO A 37 -1.87 -0.09 -1.31
C PRO A 37 -3.39 -0.20 -1.08
N VAL A 38 -3.84 0.30 0.07
CA VAL A 38 -5.28 0.51 0.32
C VAL A 38 -5.82 1.50 -0.71
N ALA A 39 -7.06 1.32 -1.16
CA ALA A 39 -7.67 2.25 -2.10
C ALA A 39 -7.65 3.69 -1.54
N PRO A 40 -7.16 4.69 -2.30
CA PRO A 40 -7.05 6.07 -1.85
C PRO A 40 -8.38 6.80 -1.89
N ASP A 41 -8.47 7.96 -1.23
CA ASP A 41 -9.64 8.84 -1.36
C ASP A 41 -9.71 9.48 -2.75
N ARG A 42 -8.55 9.77 -3.34
CA ARG A 42 -8.41 10.26 -4.72
C ARG A 42 -7.03 9.93 -5.29
N ILE A 43 -6.93 9.99 -6.60
CA ILE A 43 -5.70 9.74 -7.33
C ILE A 43 -5.33 11.00 -8.10
N VAL A 44 -4.07 11.40 -8.04
CA VAL A 44 -3.50 12.39 -8.97
C VAL A 44 -2.66 11.66 -9.98
N ILE A 45 -2.94 11.83 -11.26
CA ILE A 45 -2.11 11.34 -12.37
C ILE A 45 -1.43 12.51 -13.05
N GLY A 46 -0.24 12.28 -13.57
CA GLY A 46 0.49 13.31 -14.28
C GLY A 46 1.35 12.78 -15.42
N ALA A 47 1.46 13.59 -16.46
CA ALA A 47 2.39 13.38 -17.56
C ALA A 47 2.78 14.71 -18.21
N ASN A 48 4.07 14.89 -18.49
CA ASN A 48 4.59 16.09 -19.17
C ASN A 48 4.22 17.43 -18.48
N GLY A 49 4.17 17.42 -17.14
CA GLY A 49 3.84 18.61 -16.34
C GLY A 49 2.34 18.95 -16.29
N LYS A 50 1.47 18.13 -16.87
CA LYS A 50 0.02 18.22 -16.71
C LYS A 50 -0.44 17.24 -15.65
N GLU A 51 -1.39 17.63 -14.84
CA GLU A 51 -1.96 16.80 -13.78
C GLU A 51 -3.49 16.76 -13.89
N THR A 52 -4.06 15.63 -13.51
CA THR A 52 -5.50 15.37 -13.45
C THR A 52 -5.81 14.65 -12.15
N GLU A 53 -6.86 15.06 -11.46
CA GLU A 53 -7.34 14.40 -10.26
C GLU A 53 -8.53 13.50 -10.59
N LEU A 54 -8.52 12.26 -10.07
CA LEU A 54 -9.58 11.26 -10.22
C LEU A 54 -10.14 10.92 -8.84
N SER A 55 -11.44 10.89 -8.74
CA SER A 55 -12.22 10.38 -7.61
C SER A 55 -12.71 8.95 -7.87
N ASP A 56 -13.25 8.29 -6.87
CA ASP A 56 -13.86 6.95 -6.97
C ASP A 56 -15.03 6.84 -7.96
N LYS A 57 -15.54 7.99 -8.45
CA LYS A 57 -16.62 8.10 -9.44
C LYS A 57 -16.12 8.15 -10.88
N ASP A 58 -14.84 8.41 -11.06
CA ASP A 58 -14.23 8.54 -12.38
C ASP A 58 -13.83 7.18 -12.94
N ASP A 59 -14.09 6.95 -14.22
CA ASP A 59 -13.89 5.64 -14.87
C ASP A 59 -12.45 5.14 -14.73
N GLY A 60 -11.46 6.03 -14.80
CA GLY A 60 -10.04 5.68 -14.69
C GLY A 60 -9.54 5.31 -13.30
N TYR A 61 -10.28 5.64 -12.24
CA TYR A 61 -9.83 5.44 -10.87
C TYR A 61 -9.60 3.97 -10.55
N ARG A 62 -10.56 3.10 -10.83
CA ARG A 62 -10.51 1.67 -10.50
C ARG A 62 -9.42 0.93 -11.26
N GLU A 63 -9.27 1.26 -12.52
CA GLU A 63 -8.24 0.68 -13.38
C GLU A 63 -6.86 1.02 -12.87
N ILE A 64 -6.61 2.27 -12.47
CA ILE A 64 -5.32 2.68 -11.91
C ILE A 64 -5.03 1.97 -10.58
N VAL A 65 -6.00 1.89 -9.69
CA VAL A 65 -5.85 1.13 -8.43
C VAL A 65 -5.48 -0.32 -8.74
N SER A 66 -6.18 -0.97 -9.66
CA SER A 66 -5.92 -2.35 -10.08
C SER A 66 -4.50 -2.51 -10.66
N PHE A 67 -4.08 -1.62 -11.55
CA PHE A 67 -2.73 -1.66 -12.12
C PHE A 67 -1.63 -1.52 -11.05
N ILE A 68 -1.80 -0.63 -10.08
CA ILE A 68 -0.83 -0.44 -9.01
C ILE A 68 -0.82 -1.67 -8.08
N GLN A 69 -1.98 -2.22 -7.71
CA GLN A 69 -2.08 -3.42 -6.89
C GLN A 69 -1.41 -4.62 -7.56
N GLU A 70 -1.66 -4.86 -8.84
CA GLU A 70 -0.98 -5.92 -9.59
C GLU A 70 0.54 -5.76 -9.61
N ARG A 71 1.06 -4.52 -9.71
CA ARG A 71 2.52 -4.28 -9.63
C ARG A 71 3.07 -4.68 -8.25
N VAL A 72 2.34 -4.34 -7.20
CA VAL A 72 2.72 -4.68 -5.82
C VAL A 72 2.68 -6.19 -5.60
N GLU A 73 1.61 -6.86 -6.02
CA GLU A 73 1.46 -8.32 -5.89
C GLU A 73 2.56 -9.10 -6.62
N ARG A 74 3.06 -8.58 -7.73
CA ARG A 74 4.17 -9.19 -8.48
C ARG A 74 5.55 -8.92 -7.88
N SER A 75 5.64 -8.07 -6.87
CA SER A 75 6.90 -7.83 -6.17
C SER A 75 7.22 -8.97 -5.21
N GLU A 76 8.50 -9.26 -5.06
CA GLU A 76 9.00 -10.22 -4.06
C GLU A 76 9.25 -9.56 -2.70
N GLY A 77 8.44 -8.58 -2.33
CA GLY A 77 8.64 -7.72 -1.17
C GLY A 77 9.56 -6.53 -1.45
N PHE A 78 9.42 -5.50 -0.63
CA PHE A 78 10.11 -4.24 -0.83
C PHE A 78 11.31 -4.08 0.08
N LEU A 79 12.28 -3.29 -0.38
CA LEU A 79 13.42 -2.84 0.40
C LEU A 79 13.30 -1.33 0.61
N VAL A 80 13.68 -0.85 1.79
CA VAL A 80 13.87 0.59 1.97
C VAL A 80 15.05 1.01 1.09
N ALA A 81 14.77 1.89 0.13
CA ALA A 81 15.81 2.42 -0.74
C ALA A 81 16.52 3.57 -0.01
N SER A 82 17.85 3.53 -0.01
CA SER A 82 18.69 4.61 0.52
C SER A 82 18.80 5.75 -0.51
N LEU A 83 17.66 6.30 -0.93
CA LEU A 83 17.65 7.48 -1.81
C LEU A 83 17.59 8.73 -0.93
N ALA A 84 18.45 9.69 -1.20
CA ALA A 84 18.28 11.05 -0.72
C ALA A 84 17.06 11.66 -1.42
N ALA A 85 15.88 11.43 -0.85
CA ALA A 85 14.62 11.87 -1.44
C ALA A 85 14.40 13.39 -1.32
N VAL A 86 15.32 14.09 -0.66
CA VAL A 86 15.29 15.56 -0.47
C VAL A 86 16.50 16.16 -1.18
N ASP A 87 16.23 17.09 -2.06
CA ASP A 87 17.27 17.89 -2.72
C ASP A 87 18.00 18.76 -1.66
N PRO A 88 19.33 18.63 -1.51
CA PRO A 88 20.08 19.33 -0.48
C PRO A 88 20.15 20.83 -0.68
N GLU A 89 19.96 21.35 -1.90
CA GLU A 89 20.02 22.78 -2.22
C GLU A 89 18.68 23.48 -1.99
N SER A 90 17.58 22.88 -2.46
CA SER A 90 16.23 23.46 -2.36
C SER A 90 15.49 23.06 -1.11
N GLY A 91 15.90 21.98 -0.42
CA GLY A 91 15.19 21.38 0.69
C GLY A 91 13.86 20.72 0.30
N LYS A 92 13.56 20.62 -1.01
CA LYS A 92 12.33 20.03 -1.52
C LYS A 92 12.47 18.52 -1.72
N HIS A 93 11.37 17.81 -1.52
CA HIS A 93 11.32 16.39 -1.83
C HIS A 93 11.40 16.16 -3.35
N LEU A 94 12.06 15.07 -3.74
CA LEU A 94 12.25 14.68 -5.14
C LEU A 94 10.94 14.59 -5.93
N SER A 95 9.83 14.18 -5.30
CA SER A 95 8.50 14.15 -5.93
C SER A 95 8.11 15.47 -6.58
N SER A 96 8.54 16.61 -6.04
CA SER A 96 8.25 17.94 -6.59
C SER A 96 8.87 18.17 -7.96
N GLU A 97 10.04 17.59 -8.22
CA GLU A 97 10.70 17.65 -9.53
C GLU A 97 10.17 16.56 -10.47
N LEU A 98 9.91 15.37 -9.95
CA LEU A 98 9.37 14.27 -10.73
C LEU A 98 7.98 14.60 -11.30
N ARG A 99 7.13 15.33 -10.57
CA ARG A 99 5.84 15.81 -11.08
C ARG A 99 5.94 16.62 -12.37
N LYS A 100 7.03 17.35 -12.56
CA LYS A 100 7.23 18.19 -13.74
C LYS A 100 7.73 17.41 -14.95
N THR A 101 8.42 16.30 -14.73
CA THR A 101 9.23 15.63 -15.75
C THR A 101 8.82 14.19 -16.03
N GLU A 102 8.12 13.55 -15.08
CA GLU A 102 7.77 12.14 -15.16
C GLU A 102 6.29 11.94 -15.48
N THR A 103 5.97 10.74 -15.97
CA THR A 103 4.61 10.19 -15.85
C THR A 103 4.51 9.55 -14.48
N PHE A 104 3.44 9.83 -13.75
CA PHE A 104 3.26 9.34 -12.39
C PHE A 104 1.81 9.06 -12.02
N VAL A 105 1.65 8.28 -10.95
CA VAL A 105 0.41 8.12 -10.19
C VAL A 105 0.69 8.48 -8.75
N GLU A 106 -0.18 9.24 -8.12
CA GLU A 106 -0.13 9.53 -6.70
C GLU A 106 -1.45 9.17 -6.03
N PHE A 107 -1.39 8.34 -5.02
CA PHE A 107 -2.51 8.04 -4.14
C PHE A 107 -2.56 9.04 -3.01
N VAL A 108 -3.74 9.61 -2.74
CA VAL A 108 -3.97 10.62 -1.71
C VAL A 108 -4.97 10.10 -0.69
N TYR A 109 -4.63 10.22 0.58
CA TYR A 109 -5.43 9.84 1.75
C TYR A 109 -5.67 11.09 2.58
N ASP A 110 -6.89 11.60 2.59
CA ASP A 110 -7.22 12.91 3.18
C ASP A 110 -7.02 12.95 4.70
N GLU A 111 -7.35 11.85 5.40
CA GLU A 111 -7.13 11.74 6.85
C GLU A 111 -5.84 10.98 7.21
N GLY A 112 -5.06 10.58 6.21
CA GLY A 112 -3.97 9.64 6.37
C GLY A 112 -4.45 8.20 6.60
N ASN A 113 -3.58 7.24 6.32
CA ASN A 113 -3.90 5.82 6.44
C ASN A 113 -2.67 5.03 6.91
N LEU A 114 -2.88 3.91 7.59
CA LEU A 114 -1.83 2.94 7.87
C LEU A 114 -1.77 1.93 6.72
N GLN A 115 -0.61 1.83 6.09
CA GLN A 115 -0.34 0.92 4.99
C GLN A 115 0.53 -0.22 5.48
N ALA A 116 0.05 -1.45 5.37
CA ALA A 116 0.83 -2.65 5.64
C ALA A 116 1.65 -3.01 4.40
N ILE A 117 2.93 -2.68 4.41
CA ILE A 117 3.85 -2.84 3.28
C ILE A 117 4.63 -4.14 3.44
N PRO A 118 4.63 -5.06 2.45
CA PRO A 118 5.38 -6.30 2.49
C PRO A 118 6.89 -6.04 2.33
N MET A 119 7.63 -6.07 3.42
CA MET A 119 9.06 -5.79 3.48
C MET A 119 9.90 -7.06 3.40
N LYS A 120 10.93 -7.07 2.56
CA LYS A 120 11.91 -8.16 2.47
C LYS A 120 12.94 -8.03 3.57
N GLN A 121 12.98 -8.99 4.46
CA GLN A 121 13.91 -9.05 5.59
C GLN A 121 15.29 -9.59 5.16
N ALA A 122 16.30 -9.38 5.99
CA ALA A 122 17.69 -9.81 5.72
C ALA A 122 17.81 -11.32 5.46
N GLY A 123 16.91 -12.16 5.98
CA GLY A 123 16.84 -13.61 5.75
C GLY A 123 16.10 -14.02 4.48
N GLY A 124 15.56 -13.06 3.70
CA GLY A 124 14.75 -13.31 2.52
C GLY A 124 13.27 -13.57 2.81
N GLU A 125 12.86 -13.62 4.07
CA GLU A 125 11.45 -13.69 4.47
C GLU A 125 10.76 -12.36 4.20
N ILE A 126 9.45 -12.41 3.95
CA ILE A 126 8.61 -11.21 3.78
C ILE A 126 7.81 -11.02 5.06
N ALA A 127 7.94 -9.84 5.67
CA ALA A 127 7.14 -9.41 6.81
C ALA A 127 6.40 -8.12 6.47
N GLU A 128 5.16 -7.97 6.94
CA GLU A 128 4.41 -6.73 6.79
C GLU A 128 4.85 -5.74 7.87
N GLU A 129 5.18 -4.52 7.46
CA GLU A 129 5.46 -3.39 8.34
C GLU A 129 4.45 -2.27 8.07
N GLU A 130 3.99 -1.60 9.12
CA GLU A 130 3.00 -0.53 9.02
C GLU A 130 3.68 0.83 8.86
N PHE A 131 3.23 1.59 7.86
CA PHE A 131 3.69 2.95 7.59
C PHE A 131 2.50 3.90 7.51
N SER A 132 2.59 5.04 8.15
CA SER A 132 1.61 6.11 7.99
C SER A 132 1.78 6.76 6.62
N ALA A 133 0.69 6.88 5.87
CA ALA A 133 0.65 7.51 4.57
C ALA A 133 -0.49 8.53 4.47
N CYS A 134 -0.16 9.77 4.12
CA CYS A 134 -1.10 10.73 3.55
C CYS A 134 -1.02 10.71 2.03
N ARG A 135 0.14 10.31 1.47
CA ARG A 135 0.39 10.24 0.04
C ARG A 135 1.30 9.06 -0.29
N ILE A 136 1.08 8.43 -1.44
CA ILE A 136 2.00 7.45 -2.03
C ILE A 136 2.22 7.82 -3.49
N PHE A 137 3.45 8.16 -3.84
CA PHE A 137 3.84 8.59 -5.17
C PHE A 137 4.55 7.48 -5.93
N PHE A 138 4.04 7.13 -7.09
CA PHE A 138 4.57 6.11 -8.00
C PHE A 138 5.07 6.77 -9.28
N PRO A 139 6.36 7.08 -9.41
CA PRO A 139 6.92 7.46 -10.70
C PRO A 139 6.85 6.26 -11.65
N LEU A 140 6.47 6.48 -12.90
CA LEU A 140 6.27 5.41 -13.89
C LEU A 140 7.35 5.37 -14.97
N THR A 141 8.13 6.44 -15.09
CA THR A 141 9.12 6.60 -16.15
C THR A 141 10.51 6.82 -15.57
N ARG A 142 11.55 6.77 -16.45
CA ARG A 142 12.97 7.00 -16.15
C ARG A 142 13.52 6.14 -15.02
N GLU A 143 14.48 6.68 -14.25
CA GLU A 143 15.26 5.93 -13.28
C GLU A 143 14.50 5.53 -12.02
N TYR A 144 13.41 6.21 -11.70
CA TYR A 144 12.64 5.97 -10.47
C TYR A 144 11.42 5.06 -10.69
N HIS A 145 11.18 4.57 -11.90
CA HIS A 145 9.99 3.78 -12.24
C HIS A 145 9.82 2.49 -11.41
N SER A 146 10.88 1.98 -10.81
CA SER A 146 10.84 0.80 -9.92
C SER A 146 10.71 1.16 -8.43
N SER A 147 10.56 2.44 -8.10
CA SER A 147 10.47 2.92 -6.72
C SER A 147 9.09 3.54 -6.44
N PHE A 148 8.75 3.69 -5.17
CA PHE A 148 7.64 4.53 -4.74
C PHE A 148 7.98 5.24 -3.43
N PHE A 149 7.32 6.36 -3.17
CA PHE A 149 7.56 7.19 -2.01
C PHE A 149 6.29 7.20 -1.14
N VAL A 150 6.42 6.82 0.12
CA VAL A 150 5.34 6.94 1.11
C VAL A 150 5.58 8.18 1.94
N GLY A 151 4.69 9.15 1.85
CA GLY A 151 4.72 10.39 2.61
C GLY A 151 3.73 10.35 3.78
N ALA A 152 4.24 10.55 5.00
CA ALA A 152 3.39 10.70 6.19
C ALA A 152 2.73 12.09 6.28
N ASN A 153 3.05 12.99 5.36
CA ASN A 153 2.49 14.33 5.21
C ASN A 153 2.43 14.73 3.73
N GLU A 154 1.70 15.79 3.44
CA GLU A 154 1.38 16.22 2.07
C GLU A 154 2.61 16.64 1.26
N ASP A 155 3.65 17.16 1.90
CA ASP A 155 4.86 17.66 1.26
C ASP A 155 6.02 16.65 1.23
N TYR A 156 5.80 15.43 1.68
CA TYR A 156 6.81 14.37 1.77
C TYR A 156 8.03 14.67 2.64
N THR A 157 7.99 15.68 3.50
CA THR A 157 9.13 15.97 4.40
C THR A 157 9.37 14.83 5.40
N LYS A 158 8.35 14.00 5.64
CA LYS A 158 8.46 12.74 6.37
C LYS A 158 8.09 11.60 5.42
N SER A 159 9.06 11.13 4.66
CA SER A 159 8.84 10.10 3.65
C SER A 159 9.80 8.93 3.78
N VAL A 160 9.36 7.77 3.29
CA VAL A 160 10.19 6.59 3.11
C VAL A 160 10.11 6.17 1.65
N THR A 161 11.27 5.87 1.06
CA THR A 161 11.36 5.39 -0.31
C THR A 161 11.52 3.88 -0.33
N PHE A 162 10.75 3.23 -1.16
CA PHE A 162 10.76 1.78 -1.36
C PHE A 162 11.13 1.43 -2.80
N GLY A 163 11.78 0.31 -3.00
CA GLY A 163 12.02 -0.39 -4.26
C GLY A 163 11.82 -1.89 -3.98
N ILE A 164 11.56 -2.74 -4.88
CA ILE A 164 11.64 -2.71 -6.35
C ILE A 164 10.26 -3.07 -6.89
N LEU A 165 9.66 -2.21 -7.69
CA LEU A 165 8.42 -2.51 -8.41
C LEU A 165 8.74 -3.02 -9.83
N PRO A 166 8.04 -4.06 -10.32
CA PRO A 166 8.13 -4.45 -11.72
C PRO A 166 7.61 -3.35 -12.65
N ASP A 167 8.16 -3.29 -13.85
CA ASP A 167 7.73 -2.35 -14.89
C ASP A 167 6.32 -2.67 -15.41
N LYS A 168 5.56 -1.63 -15.76
CA LYS A 168 4.22 -1.78 -16.32
C LYS A 168 3.97 -0.74 -17.42
N THR A 169 4.39 -1.06 -18.64
CA THR A 169 4.23 -0.19 -19.82
C THR A 169 2.75 0.14 -20.09
N GLU A 170 1.83 -0.79 -19.84
CA GLU A 170 0.39 -0.60 -20.00
C GLU A 170 -0.16 0.53 -19.13
N LEU A 171 0.27 0.62 -17.85
CA LEU A 171 -0.14 1.69 -16.94
C LEU A 171 0.32 3.06 -17.44
N ILE A 172 1.54 3.15 -18.00
CA ILE A 172 2.07 4.40 -18.56
C ILE A 172 1.18 4.87 -19.74
N SER A 173 0.86 3.96 -20.66
CA SER A 173 -0.01 4.28 -21.80
C SER A 173 -1.38 4.72 -21.31
N TYR A 174 -1.97 4.00 -20.38
CA TYR A 174 -3.29 4.30 -19.81
C TYR A 174 -3.35 5.69 -19.15
N VAL A 175 -2.35 6.03 -18.33
CA VAL A 175 -2.25 7.37 -17.70
C VAL A 175 -2.12 8.47 -18.73
N CYS A 176 -1.29 8.26 -19.76
CA CYS A 176 -1.14 9.24 -20.85
C CYS A 176 -2.45 9.45 -21.63
N ASP A 177 -3.19 8.39 -21.91
CA ASP A 177 -4.46 8.46 -22.65
C ASP A 177 -5.54 9.21 -21.84
N LEU A 178 -5.65 8.98 -20.53
CA LEU A 178 -6.57 9.71 -19.66
C LEU A 178 -6.31 11.21 -19.67
N ILE A 179 -5.04 11.63 -19.53
CA ILE A 179 -4.65 13.04 -19.53
C ILE A 179 -4.96 13.72 -20.89
N VAL A 180 -4.86 12.98 -22.00
CA VAL A 180 -5.19 13.51 -23.33
C VAL A 180 -6.71 13.68 -23.48
N GLN A 181 -7.51 12.72 -23.02
CA GLN A 181 -8.96 12.75 -23.14
C GLN A 181 -9.58 13.93 -22.40
N GLU A 182 -9.15 14.22 -21.17
CA GLU A 182 -9.65 15.37 -20.40
C GLU A 182 -9.35 16.70 -21.07
N ASN A 183 -8.15 16.86 -21.64
CA ASN A 183 -7.77 18.10 -22.34
C ASN A 183 -8.52 18.32 -23.67
N THR A 184 -9.24 17.32 -24.21
CA THR A 184 -10.06 17.46 -25.43
C THR A 184 -11.54 17.71 -25.13
N SER A 185 -11.94 17.64 -23.88
CA SER A 185 -13.33 17.78 -23.41
C SER A 185 -13.67 19.20 -22.94
N GLU A 186 -12.66 20.09 -22.87
CA GLU A 186 -12.80 21.54 -22.63
C GLU A 186 -12.89 22.32 -23.94
#